data_41e375c315ec20e51b12da80594d677f
#
_entry.id   41e375c315ec20e51b12da80594d677f
#
_cell.length_a   1.000
_cell.length_b   1.000
_cell.length_c   1.000
_cell.angle_alpha   90.00
_cell.angle_beta   90.00
_cell.angle_gamma   90.00
#
_symmetry.space_group_name_H-M   'P 1'
#
loop_
_entity.id
_entity.type
_entity.pdbx_description
1 polymer ?
#
loop_
_entity_poly.entity_id
_entity_poly.type
_entity_poly.pdbx_seq_one_letter_code
_entity_poly.pdbx_strand_id
1 'polypeptide(L)'
;LDGDADRILMVDELGNILDGDHILAVAALYLKEKGKLNNNHVVVTQYTNIAFDKLMEKHDIKVSKVKNGDRYVIEEMLKHNYNLGGEFSGHIIFSDYNSTGDGMVAGLQILKIMLIKKKKLSEISVLEKYPQVIVNVKVKEKKLFENMNILQNVINDSKKKLGNEGRYLIRYSGTEKKARVMVEGLDENLIKNMSSSL
;
A
#
# COMPACT_ATOMS: atom_id res chain seq x y z
N LEU A 1 -9.75 -14.63 -4.51
CA LEU A 1 -10.69 -13.89 -3.65
C LEU A 1 -10.66 -14.51 -2.26
N ASP A 2 -10.93 -13.73 -1.24
CA ASP A 2 -11.15 -14.23 0.11
C ASP A 2 -12.62 -14.67 0.34
N GLY A 3 -13.01 -14.94 1.60
CA GLY A 3 -14.28 -15.61 1.91
C GLY A 3 -15.54 -14.83 1.58
N ASP A 4 -15.52 -13.51 1.66
CA ASP A 4 -16.62 -12.60 1.34
C ASP A 4 -16.40 -11.82 0.03
N ALA A 5 -15.31 -12.16 -0.68
CA ALA A 5 -14.94 -11.66 -2.01
C ALA A 5 -14.75 -10.13 -2.08
N ASP A 6 -14.51 -9.48 -0.96
CA ASP A 6 -14.20 -8.05 -0.90
C ASP A 6 -12.74 -7.73 -1.23
N ARG A 7 -11.86 -8.77 -1.23
CA ARG A 7 -10.42 -8.69 -1.53
C ARG A 7 -10.01 -9.63 -2.65
N ILE A 8 -9.00 -9.21 -3.41
CA ILE A 8 -8.41 -9.99 -4.49
C ILE A 8 -6.88 -9.97 -4.44
N LEU A 9 -6.28 -11.12 -4.69
CA LEU A 9 -4.89 -11.26 -5.13
C LEU A 9 -4.90 -11.85 -6.53
N MET A 10 -3.98 -11.43 -7.37
CA MET A 10 -3.83 -11.97 -8.72
C MET A 10 -2.49 -12.68 -8.85
N VAL A 11 -2.39 -13.60 -9.80
CA VAL A 11 -1.15 -14.28 -10.13
C VAL A 11 -0.93 -14.10 -11.63
N ASP A 12 0.27 -13.66 -12.01
CA ASP A 12 0.62 -13.51 -13.41
C ASP A 12 1.00 -14.87 -14.04
N GLU A 13 1.23 -14.88 -15.34
CA GLU A 13 1.60 -16.08 -16.09
C GLU A 13 3.02 -16.61 -15.79
N LEU A 14 3.80 -15.87 -14.99
CA LEU A 14 5.12 -16.27 -14.52
C LEU A 14 5.07 -16.85 -13.10
N GLY A 15 3.89 -16.83 -12.45
CA GLY A 15 3.67 -17.31 -11.08
C GLY A 15 3.93 -16.26 -10.01
N ASN A 16 4.12 -14.98 -10.36
CA ASN A 16 4.28 -13.91 -9.39
C ASN A 16 2.93 -13.51 -8.80
N ILE A 17 2.89 -13.36 -7.47
CA ILE A 17 1.70 -12.89 -6.76
C ILE A 17 1.66 -11.36 -6.82
N LEU A 18 0.55 -10.82 -7.32
CA LEU A 18 0.25 -9.40 -7.33
C LEU A 18 -0.77 -9.09 -6.24
N ASP A 19 -0.34 -8.34 -5.25
CA ASP A 19 -1.19 -7.87 -4.15
C ASP A 19 -1.89 -6.55 -4.49
N GLY A 20 -2.60 -5.97 -3.53
CA GLY A 20 -3.37 -4.76 -3.73
C GLY A 20 -2.56 -3.56 -4.22
N ASP A 21 -1.28 -3.44 -3.81
CA ASP A 21 -0.42 -2.36 -4.31
C ASP A 21 -0.17 -2.48 -5.81
N HIS A 22 0.08 -3.70 -6.30
CA HIS A 22 0.27 -3.95 -7.74
C HIS A 22 -1.01 -3.66 -8.53
N ILE A 23 -2.15 -4.13 -8.02
CA ILE A 23 -3.47 -3.94 -8.67
C ILE A 23 -3.81 -2.45 -8.73
N LEU A 24 -3.63 -1.72 -7.63
CA LEU A 24 -3.83 -0.27 -7.58
C LEU A 24 -2.90 0.47 -8.54
N ALA A 25 -1.63 0.06 -8.65
CA ALA A 25 -0.67 0.68 -9.56
C ALA A 25 -1.10 0.51 -11.02
N VAL A 26 -1.47 -0.71 -11.44
CA VAL A 26 -1.98 -0.98 -12.79
C VAL A 26 -3.22 -0.15 -13.09
N ALA A 27 -4.17 -0.10 -12.14
CA ALA A 27 -5.41 0.65 -12.30
C ALA A 27 -5.15 2.16 -12.39
N ALA A 28 -4.34 2.72 -11.49
CA ALA A 28 -4.04 4.14 -11.43
C ALA A 28 -3.36 4.63 -12.72
N LEU A 29 -2.34 3.91 -13.18
CA LEU A 29 -1.64 4.22 -14.42
C LEU A 29 -2.57 4.18 -15.63
N TYR A 30 -3.43 3.16 -15.73
CA TYR A 30 -4.39 3.04 -16.82
C TYR A 30 -5.45 4.15 -16.78
N LEU A 31 -6.05 4.42 -15.63
CA LEU A 31 -7.04 5.49 -15.48
C LEU A 31 -6.42 6.86 -15.77
N LYS A 32 -5.18 7.10 -15.34
CA LYS A 32 -4.43 8.32 -15.70
C LYS A 32 -4.24 8.46 -17.19
N GLU A 33 -3.77 7.39 -17.86
CA GLU A 33 -3.58 7.35 -19.33
C GLU A 33 -4.87 7.68 -20.09
N LYS A 34 -6.03 7.24 -19.56
CA LYS A 34 -7.36 7.50 -20.17
C LYS A 34 -7.99 8.82 -19.74
N GLY A 35 -7.33 9.62 -18.91
CA GLY A 35 -7.90 10.85 -18.36
C GLY A 35 -9.11 10.61 -17.45
N LYS A 36 -9.19 9.41 -16.85
CA LYS A 36 -10.31 8.96 -15.99
C LYS A 36 -9.95 8.82 -14.52
N LEU A 37 -8.74 9.14 -14.11
CA LEU A 37 -8.36 9.19 -12.71
C LEU A 37 -8.73 10.57 -12.15
N ASN A 38 -9.74 10.62 -11.31
CA ASN A 38 -10.25 11.88 -10.75
C ASN A 38 -9.13 12.63 -10.01
N ASN A 39 -8.94 13.90 -10.38
CA ASN A 39 -7.91 14.79 -9.83
C ASN A 39 -6.47 14.23 -9.91
N ASN A 40 -6.24 13.21 -10.76
CA ASN A 40 -4.99 12.45 -10.82
C ASN A 40 -4.56 11.95 -9.43
N HIS A 41 -5.50 11.35 -8.68
CA HIS A 41 -5.29 11.01 -7.28
C HIS A 41 -5.73 9.58 -6.97
N VAL A 42 -4.97 8.92 -6.09
CA VAL A 42 -5.30 7.60 -5.54
C VAL A 42 -5.21 7.63 -4.02
N VAL A 43 -6.14 6.96 -3.35
CA VAL A 43 -6.16 6.85 -1.88
C VAL A 43 -5.69 5.47 -1.45
N VAL A 44 -4.68 5.42 -0.58
CA VAL A 44 -4.12 4.17 -0.07
C VAL A 44 -3.93 4.21 1.45
N THR A 45 -3.67 3.07 2.06
CA THR A 45 -3.35 3.03 3.50
C THR A 45 -1.86 3.22 3.77
N GLN A 46 -1.52 3.46 5.03
CA GLN A 46 -0.14 3.62 5.49
C GLN A 46 0.75 2.38 5.24
N TYR A 47 0.17 1.22 4.96
CA TYR A 47 0.92 -0.01 4.68
C TYR A 47 1.30 -0.19 3.21
N THR A 48 0.72 0.59 2.31
CA THR A 48 1.13 0.59 0.90
C THR A 48 2.62 0.88 0.77
N ASN A 49 3.31 0.06 0.01
CA ASN A 49 4.77 0.09 -0.13
C ASN A 49 5.26 1.45 -0.67
N ILE A 50 6.41 1.92 -0.18
CA ILE A 50 6.99 3.22 -0.61
C ILE A 50 7.30 3.26 -2.11
N ALA A 51 7.59 2.11 -2.73
CA ALA A 51 7.79 2.02 -4.17
C ALA A 51 6.55 2.45 -4.96
N PHE A 52 5.34 2.23 -4.40
CA PHE A 52 4.10 2.72 -4.98
C PHE A 52 4.07 4.24 -5.06
N ASP A 53 4.45 4.94 -3.98
CA ASP A 53 4.50 6.41 -3.97
C ASP A 53 5.43 6.93 -5.06
N LYS A 54 6.62 6.35 -5.17
CA LYS A 54 7.62 6.73 -6.17
C LYS A 54 7.15 6.47 -7.60
N LEU A 55 6.47 5.34 -7.82
CA LEU A 55 5.88 5.04 -9.12
C LEU A 55 4.78 6.05 -9.48
N MET A 56 3.90 6.38 -8.53
CA MET A 56 2.84 7.35 -8.75
C MET A 56 3.40 8.75 -9.02
N GLU A 57 4.39 9.19 -8.25
CA GLU A 57 5.07 10.48 -8.45
C GLU A 57 5.69 10.59 -9.85
N LYS A 58 6.37 9.54 -10.32
CA LYS A 58 6.94 9.47 -11.68
C LYS A 58 5.90 9.68 -12.79
N HIS A 59 4.63 9.40 -12.51
CA HIS A 59 3.53 9.51 -13.45
C HIS A 59 2.57 10.69 -13.15
N ASP A 60 2.99 11.65 -12.32
CA ASP A 60 2.17 12.80 -11.90
C ASP A 60 0.82 12.39 -11.30
N ILE A 61 0.82 11.31 -10.51
CA ILE A 61 -0.33 10.84 -9.75
C ILE A 61 -0.06 11.14 -8.27
N LYS A 62 -0.99 11.85 -7.65
CA LYS A 62 -0.92 12.15 -6.22
C LYS A 62 -1.44 10.97 -5.38
N VAL A 63 -0.87 10.80 -4.20
CA VAL A 63 -1.24 9.72 -3.27
C VAL A 63 -1.67 10.32 -1.93
N SER A 64 -2.91 10.02 -1.49
CA SER A 64 -3.34 10.25 -0.11
C SER A 64 -3.13 8.99 0.71
N LYS A 65 -2.33 9.07 1.78
CA LYS A 65 -2.15 7.98 2.74
C LYS A 65 -3.04 8.19 3.96
N VAL A 66 -3.97 7.27 4.17
CA VAL A 66 -4.87 7.26 5.31
C VAL A 66 -4.51 6.18 6.33
N LYS A 67 -5.15 6.20 7.50
CA LYS A 67 -5.05 5.12 8.48
C LYS A 67 -5.54 3.80 7.87
N ASN A 68 -5.04 2.68 8.42
CA ASN A 68 -5.48 1.35 7.99
C ASN A 68 -6.97 1.14 8.29
N GLY A 69 -7.66 0.59 7.33
CA GLY A 69 -9.08 0.29 7.34
C GLY A 69 -9.80 0.93 6.15
N ASP A 70 -10.62 0.15 5.49
CA ASP A 70 -11.43 0.50 4.33
C ASP A 70 -12.25 1.78 4.54
N ARG A 71 -12.84 1.93 5.73
CA ARG A 71 -13.59 3.11 6.11
C ARG A 71 -12.81 4.41 5.89
N TYR A 72 -11.53 4.47 6.27
CA TYR A 72 -10.72 5.68 6.10
C TYR A 72 -10.40 5.96 4.63
N VAL A 73 -10.25 4.91 3.83
CA VAL A 73 -10.08 5.01 2.38
C VAL A 73 -11.34 5.61 1.75
N ILE A 74 -12.52 5.04 2.09
CA ILE A 74 -13.81 5.49 1.58
C ILE A 74 -14.09 6.96 1.99
N GLU A 75 -13.89 7.29 3.27
CA GLU A 75 -14.10 8.66 3.78
C GLU A 75 -13.25 9.69 3.00
N GLU A 76 -11.98 9.39 2.75
CA GLU A 76 -11.08 10.28 2.00
C GLU A 76 -11.47 10.37 0.53
N MET A 77 -11.84 9.24 -0.10
CA MET A 77 -12.32 9.22 -1.48
C MET A 77 -13.58 10.07 -1.66
N LEU A 78 -14.57 9.91 -0.79
CA LEU A 78 -15.83 10.65 -0.85
C LEU A 78 -15.61 12.15 -0.63
N LYS A 79 -14.79 12.53 0.35
CA LYS A 79 -14.49 13.92 0.70
C LYS A 79 -13.90 14.70 -0.48
N HIS A 80 -13.12 14.06 -1.32
CA HIS A 80 -12.39 14.72 -2.40
C HIS A 80 -12.82 14.28 -3.80
N ASN A 81 -13.88 13.47 -3.91
CA ASN A 81 -14.37 12.92 -5.16
C ASN A 81 -13.29 12.15 -5.93
N TYR A 82 -12.50 11.33 -5.21
CA TYR A 82 -11.55 10.41 -5.84
C TYR A 82 -12.23 9.09 -6.21
N ASN A 83 -11.86 8.49 -7.34
CA ASN A 83 -12.55 7.31 -7.86
C ASN A 83 -11.74 6.01 -7.77
N LEU A 84 -10.51 6.06 -7.24
CA LEU A 84 -9.68 4.89 -7.02
C LEU A 84 -9.03 4.94 -5.64
N GLY A 85 -9.14 3.85 -4.89
CA GLY A 85 -8.47 3.69 -3.60
C GLY A 85 -8.43 2.24 -3.17
N GLY A 86 -7.71 1.96 -2.07
CA GLY A 86 -7.66 0.60 -1.52
C GLY A 86 -6.48 0.35 -0.60
N GLU A 87 -6.27 -0.93 -0.34
CA GLU A 87 -5.27 -1.45 0.59
C GLU A 87 -4.38 -2.50 -0.06
N PHE A 88 -3.16 -2.65 0.43
CA PHE A 88 -2.22 -3.69 0.00
C PHE A 88 -2.80 -5.11 0.15
N SER A 89 -3.77 -5.30 1.07
CA SER A 89 -4.47 -6.57 1.30
C SER A 89 -5.34 -7.04 0.12
N GLY A 90 -5.52 -6.17 -0.90
CA GLY A 90 -6.35 -6.46 -2.06
C GLY A 90 -7.79 -5.94 -1.97
N HIS A 91 -8.14 -5.19 -0.91
CA HIS A 91 -9.41 -4.48 -0.82
C HIS A 91 -9.35 -3.22 -1.69
N ILE A 92 -9.88 -3.30 -2.90
CA ILE A 92 -9.76 -2.26 -3.93
C ILE A 92 -11.12 -1.67 -4.24
N ILE A 93 -11.19 -0.35 -4.27
CA ILE A 93 -12.40 0.44 -4.51
C ILE A 93 -12.28 1.18 -5.83
N PHE A 94 -13.16 0.85 -6.75
CA PHE A 94 -13.43 1.61 -7.97
C PHE A 94 -14.80 2.28 -7.80
N SER A 95 -14.86 3.52 -7.30
CA SER A 95 -16.12 4.16 -6.92
C SER A 95 -17.07 4.40 -8.11
N ASP A 96 -16.57 4.37 -9.34
CA ASP A 96 -17.38 4.42 -10.55
C ASP A 96 -18.25 3.14 -10.73
N TYR A 97 -17.96 2.06 -10.00
CA TYR A 97 -18.64 0.75 -10.12
C TYR A 97 -19.25 0.28 -8.80
N ASN A 98 -18.56 0.48 -7.67
CA ASN A 98 -19.05 0.10 -6.35
C ASN A 98 -18.55 1.08 -5.30
N SER A 99 -19.35 1.37 -4.27
CA SER A 99 -19.02 2.29 -3.18
C SER A 99 -18.09 1.70 -2.11
N THR A 100 -17.80 0.40 -2.20
CA THR A 100 -16.90 -0.33 -1.28
C THR A 100 -15.92 -1.20 -2.06
N GLY A 101 -14.97 -1.83 -1.37
CA GLY A 101 -14.08 -2.81 -1.96
C GLY A 101 -14.85 -3.99 -2.54
N ASP A 102 -14.43 -4.41 -3.72
CA ASP A 102 -15.04 -5.51 -4.45
C ASP A 102 -13.96 -6.21 -5.28
N GLY A 103 -13.58 -7.41 -4.83
CA GLY A 103 -12.54 -8.19 -5.49
C GLY A 103 -12.93 -8.63 -6.90
N MET A 104 -14.22 -8.90 -7.16
CA MET A 104 -14.69 -9.26 -8.49
C MET A 104 -14.60 -8.08 -9.46
N VAL A 105 -15.09 -6.90 -9.05
CA VAL A 105 -14.97 -5.67 -9.83
C VAL A 105 -13.51 -5.36 -10.10
N ALA A 106 -12.65 -5.40 -9.08
CA ALA A 106 -11.22 -5.15 -9.22
C ALA A 106 -10.57 -6.10 -10.23
N GLY A 107 -10.81 -7.40 -10.11
CA GLY A 107 -10.31 -8.41 -11.06
C GLY A 107 -10.77 -8.16 -12.49
N LEU A 108 -12.05 -7.88 -12.69
CA LEU A 108 -12.61 -7.58 -14.01
C LEU A 108 -12.03 -6.31 -14.64
N GLN A 109 -11.75 -5.27 -13.84
CA GLN A 109 -11.07 -4.07 -14.33
C GLN A 109 -9.64 -4.38 -14.80
N ILE A 110 -8.87 -5.19 -14.07
CA ILE A 110 -7.52 -5.58 -14.49
C ILE A 110 -7.58 -6.43 -15.77
N LEU A 111 -8.46 -7.43 -15.86
CA LEU A 111 -8.66 -8.23 -17.08
C LEU A 111 -9.04 -7.36 -18.29
N LYS A 112 -9.92 -6.39 -18.10
CA LYS A 112 -10.27 -5.39 -19.13
C LYS A 112 -9.05 -4.60 -19.59
N ILE A 113 -8.17 -4.17 -18.67
CA ILE A 113 -6.93 -3.46 -19.01
C ILE A 113 -6.02 -4.35 -19.85
N MET A 114 -5.83 -5.62 -19.47
CA MET A 114 -5.05 -6.59 -20.23
C MET A 114 -5.56 -6.74 -21.66
N LEU A 115 -6.87 -6.90 -21.82
CA LEU A 115 -7.52 -7.05 -23.14
C LEU A 115 -7.34 -5.80 -24.01
N ILE A 116 -7.55 -4.61 -23.44
CA ILE A 116 -7.41 -3.34 -24.20
C ILE A 116 -5.95 -3.10 -24.59
N LYS A 117 -5.01 -3.37 -23.68
CA LYS A 117 -3.57 -3.20 -23.95
C LYS A 117 -2.99 -4.34 -24.78
N LYS A 118 -3.71 -5.46 -24.93
CA LYS A 118 -3.23 -6.71 -25.55
C LYS A 118 -1.91 -7.18 -24.91
N LYS A 119 -1.81 -7.09 -23.59
CA LYS A 119 -0.63 -7.42 -22.79
C LYS A 119 -0.97 -8.41 -21.70
N LYS A 120 0.01 -9.21 -21.34
CA LYS A 120 -0.05 -10.12 -20.20
C LYS A 120 -0.01 -9.33 -18.88
N LEU A 121 -0.35 -9.97 -17.78
CA LEU A 121 -0.41 -9.34 -16.48
C LEU A 121 0.99 -8.89 -16.02
N SER A 122 2.03 -9.72 -16.22
CA SER A 122 3.43 -9.37 -15.94
C SER A 122 3.92 -8.13 -16.70
N GLU A 123 3.43 -7.92 -17.93
CA GLU A 123 3.84 -6.80 -18.78
C GLU A 123 3.18 -5.47 -18.40
N ILE A 124 2.07 -5.50 -17.67
CA ILE A 124 1.35 -4.30 -17.21
C ILE A 124 1.61 -4.00 -15.73
N SER A 125 2.07 -4.98 -14.96
CA SER A 125 2.41 -4.82 -13.55
C SER A 125 3.86 -4.34 -13.43
N VAL A 126 4.05 -3.04 -13.39
CA VAL A 126 5.38 -2.40 -13.40
C VAL A 126 5.86 -1.97 -12.00
N LEU A 127 5.10 -2.28 -10.95
CA LEU A 127 5.49 -1.97 -9.58
C LEU A 127 6.50 -3.01 -9.07
N GLU A 128 7.71 -2.57 -8.77
CA GLU A 128 8.72 -3.37 -8.07
C GLU A 128 8.74 -2.91 -6.60
N LYS A 129 8.18 -3.72 -5.71
CA LYS A 129 8.10 -3.40 -4.29
C LYS A 129 9.46 -3.43 -3.63
N TYR A 130 9.70 -2.47 -2.75
CA TYR A 130 10.87 -2.49 -1.90
C TYR A 130 10.75 -3.58 -0.83
N PRO A 131 11.85 -4.22 -0.44
CA PRO A 131 11.89 -5.11 0.71
C PRO A 131 11.24 -4.47 1.94
N GLN A 132 10.40 -5.24 2.62
CA GLN A 132 9.66 -4.79 3.80
C GLN A 132 9.71 -5.87 4.88
N VAL A 133 9.96 -5.47 6.12
CA VAL A 133 9.92 -6.34 7.28
C VAL A 133 8.95 -5.77 8.31
N ILE A 134 8.06 -6.61 8.83
CA ILE A 134 7.14 -6.26 9.92
C ILE A 134 7.46 -7.10 11.15
N VAL A 135 7.80 -6.43 12.24
CA VAL A 135 8.05 -7.05 13.54
C VAL A 135 6.91 -6.71 14.51
N ASN A 136 6.42 -7.73 15.20
CA ASN A 136 5.41 -7.57 16.26
C ASN A 136 6.08 -7.75 17.63
N VAL A 137 6.11 -6.68 18.40
CA VAL A 137 6.70 -6.65 19.75
C VAL A 137 5.60 -6.66 20.79
N LYS A 138 5.61 -7.62 21.72
CA LYS A 138 4.68 -7.63 22.85
C LYS A 138 5.03 -6.47 23.80
N VAL A 139 4.02 -5.73 24.23
CA VAL A 139 4.18 -4.60 25.17
C VAL A 139 3.33 -4.82 26.43
N LYS A 140 3.85 -4.39 27.57
CA LYS A 140 3.09 -4.46 28.83
C LYS A 140 1.92 -3.46 28.83
N GLU A 141 2.17 -2.28 28.31
CA GLU A 141 1.23 -1.16 28.22
C GLU A 141 1.46 -0.34 26.94
N LYS A 142 0.43 0.38 26.48
CA LYS A 142 0.50 1.25 25.30
C LYS A 142 0.81 2.68 25.75
N LYS A 143 2.10 3.03 25.86
CA LYS A 143 2.57 4.39 26.14
C LYS A 143 2.66 5.19 24.86
N LEU A 144 2.53 6.51 24.93
CA LEU A 144 2.78 7.38 23.78
C LEU A 144 4.24 7.25 23.36
N PHE A 145 4.46 6.92 22.09
CA PHE A 145 5.82 6.72 21.54
C PHE A 145 6.68 7.98 21.65
N GLU A 146 6.06 9.17 21.60
CA GLU A 146 6.75 10.45 21.73
C GLU A 146 7.43 10.62 23.10
N ASN A 147 6.92 9.95 24.12
CA ASN A 147 7.45 10.01 25.50
C ASN A 147 8.56 8.97 25.77
N MET A 148 8.98 8.23 24.73
CA MET A 148 10.00 7.17 24.84
C MET A 148 11.32 7.64 24.21
N ASN A 149 12.15 8.38 24.94
CA ASN A 149 13.39 8.99 24.44
C ASN A 149 14.31 8.00 23.72
N ILE A 150 14.49 6.79 24.26
CA ILE A 150 15.33 5.74 23.66
C ILE A 150 14.76 5.37 22.27
N LEU A 151 13.44 5.15 22.21
CA LEU A 151 12.79 4.82 20.94
C LEU A 151 12.90 5.96 19.92
N GLN A 152 12.76 7.21 20.35
CA GLN A 152 12.91 8.38 19.47
C GLN A 152 14.32 8.49 18.88
N ASN A 153 15.34 8.16 19.67
CA ASN A 153 16.73 8.13 19.16
C ASN A 153 16.90 7.04 18.10
N VAL A 154 16.43 5.82 18.36
CA VAL A 154 16.46 4.70 17.38
C VAL A 154 15.70 5.07 16.10
N ILE A 155 14.55 5.69 16.24
CA ILE A 155 13.73 6.18 15.12
C ILE A 155 14.52 7.19 14.27
N ASN A 156 15.13 8.18 14.91
CA ASN A 156 15.86 9.23 14.21
C ASN A 156 17.12 8.68 13.49
N ASP A 157 17.83 7.77 14.12
CA ASP A 157 18.97 7.08 13.51
C ASP A 157 18.53 6.18 12.34
N SER A 158 17.39 5.51 12.48
CA SER A 158 16.79 4.74 11.41
C SER A 158 16.41 5.62 10.21
N LYS A 159 15.77 6.78 10.44
CA LYS A 159 15.47 7.75 9.38
C LYS A 159 16.71 8.21 8.64
N LYS A 160 17.79 8.53 9.37
CA LYS A 160 19.05 8.96 8.75
C LYS A 160 19.66 7.87 7.86
N LYS A 161 19.61 6.59 8.31
CA LYS A 161 20.14 5.45 7.56
C LYS A 161 19.32 5.12 6.32
N LEU A 162 17.99 5.21 6.43
CA LEU A 162 17.06 4.91 5.33
C LEU A 162 17.03 6.03 4.26
N GLY A 163 17.27 7.28 4.66
CA GLY A 163 17.19 8.44 3.77
C GLY A 163 15.83 8.54 3.09
N ASN A 164 15.83 8.92 1.82
CA ASN A 164 14.62 9.01 0.97
C ASN A 164 14.23 7.67 0.32
N GLU A 165 15.06 6.63 0.50
CA GLU A 165 14.86 5.31 -0.13
C GLU A 165 14.22 4.28 0.81
N GLY A 166 13.75 4.73 1.96
CA GLY A 166 13.04 3.87 2.89
C GLY A 166 12.25 4.62 3.93
N ARG A 167 11.46 3.89 4.68
CA ARG A 167 10.70 4.42 5.82
C ARG A 167 10.51 3.35 6.89
N TYR A 168 10.09 3.80 8.05
CA TYR A 168 9.56 2.92 9.08
C TYR A 168 8.19 3.44 9.53
N LEU A 169 7.37 2.53 10.05
CA LEU A 169 6.08 2.82 10.65
C LEU A 169 5.97 2.07 11.97
N ILE A 170 5.71 2.80 13.07
CA ILE A 170 5.46 2.19 14.38
C ILE A 170 4.04 2.52 14.80
N ARG A 171 3.30 1.50 15.22
CA ARG A 171 1.96 1.68 15.77
C ARG A 171 1.61 0.57 16.76
N TYR A 172 0.68 0.82 17.65
CA TYR A 172 0.07 -0.24 18.44
C TYR A 172 -1.01 -0.99 17.66
N SER A 173 -1.12 -2.30 17.92
CA SER A 173 -2.29 -3.06 17.49
C SER A 173 -3.54 -2.51 18.18
N GLY A 174 -4.65 -2.40 17.45
CA GLY A 174 -5.93 -1.96 18.00
C GLY A 174 -6.43 -2.92 19.09
N THR A 175 -6.38 -4.21 18.80
CA THR A 175 -6.98 -5.29 19.61
C THR A 175 -6.01 -5.97 20.58
N GLU A 176 -4.70 -5.98 20.29
CA GLU A 176 -3.70 -6.71 21.07
C GLU A 176 -2.72 -5.76 21.79
N LYS A 177 -2.10 -6.26 22.88
CA LYS A 177 -0.96 -5.59 23.54
C LYS A 177 0.34 -5.82 22.78
N LYS A 178 0.38 -5.32 21.53
CA LYS A 178 1.55 -5.41 20.65
C LYS A 178 1.82 -4.07 19.97
N ALA A 179 3.08 -3.71 19.86
CA ALA A 179 3.56 -2.72 18.92
C ALA A 179 3.94 -3.41 17.61
N ARG A 180 3.59 -2.82 16.47
CA ARG A 180 4.02 -3.25 15.14
C ARG A 180 5.00 -2.24 14.61
N VAL A 181 6.17 -2.73 14.25
CA VAL A 181 7.21 -1.94 13.61
C VAL A 181 7.38 -2.48 12.20
N MET A 182 7.19 -1.63 11.23
CA MET A 182 7.42 -1.90 9.82
C MET A 182 8.63 -1.08 9.37
N VAL A 183 9.56 -1.72 8.70
CA VAL A 183 10.71 -1.08 8.04
C VAL A 183 10.71 -1.52 6.59
N GLU A 184 10.85 -0.59 5.68
CA GLU A 184 10.98 -0.87 4.26
C GLU A 184 12.03 0.04 3.60
N GLY A 185 12.66 -0.43 2.53
CA GLY A 185 13.69 0.30 1.79
C GLY A 185 14.37 -0.56 0.76
N LEU A 186 15.21 0.05 -0.10
CA LEU A 186 15.89 -0.61 -1.20
C LEU A 186 16.92 -1.66 -0.74
N ASP A 187 17.66 -1.38 0.33
CA ASP A 187 18.70 -2.27 0.84
C ASP A 187 18.10 -3.31 1.79
N GLU A 188 17.90 -4.51 1.29
CA GLU A 188 17.33 -5.64 2.05
C GLU A 188 18.18 -6.00 3.28
N ASN A 189 19.52 -5.93 3.19
CA ASN A 189 20.40 -6.25 4.32
C ASN A 189 20.27 -5.20 5.41
N LEU A 190 20.20 -3.90 5.04
CA LEU A 190 19.96 -2.82 5.97
C LEU A 190 18.62 -3.01 6.69
N ILE A 191 17.54 -3.32 5.95
CA ILE A 191 16.20 -3.54 6.50
C ILE A 191 16.18 -4.72 7.50
N LYS A 192 16.81 -5.85 7.15
CA LYS A 192 16.92 -7.02 8.04
C LYS A 192 17.71 -6.70 9.32
N ASN A 193 18.84 -6.02 9.20
CA ASN A 193 19.66 -5.62 10.34
C ASN A 193 18.92 -4.65 11.27
N MET A 194 18.22 -3.68 10.70
CA MET A 194 17.42 -2.73 11.48
C MET A 194 16.26 -3.43 12.21
N SER A 195 15.59 -4.36 11.56
CA SER A 195 14.48 -5.10 12.17
C SER A 195 14.93 -6.01 13.33
N SER A 196 16.17 -6.51 13.29
CA SER A 196 16.76 -7.35 14.34
C SER A 196 17.22 -6.53 15.55
N SER A 197 17.36 -5.22 15.40
CA SER A 197 17.81 -4.29 16.47
C SER A 197 16.64 -3.67 17.25
N LEU A 198 15.40 -4.02 16.89
CA LEU A 198 14.14 -3.54 17.48
C LEU A 198 13.54 -4.58 18.43
#